data_c23f985f2e534907a5f622d0f0cbd25b
#
_entry.id   c23f985f2e534907a5f622d0f0cbd25b
#
_cell.length_a   1.000
_cell.length_b   1.000
_cell.length_c   1.000
_cell.angle_alpha   90.00
_cell.angle_beta   90.00
_cell.angle_gamma   90.00
#
_symmetry.space_group_name_H-M   'P 1'
#
loop_
_entity.id
_entity.type
_entity.pdbx_description
1 polymer ?
#
loop_
_entity_poly.entity_id
_entity_poly.type
_entity_poly.pdbx_seq_one_letter_code
_entity_poly.pdbx_strand_id
1 'polypeptide(L)'
;KIPYIKEAVQTIADEIIYAPGKDFTPELVQDADALIIRTRTHCNQELLEGSRVKFIATATIGFDHIDTEYCKRAGIEWTNAPGCNSASVAQYIQSSLLIWKSFKNKKLDELTIGIVGVGNVGSKVAKVAEDFGIRVLLNDLPREEKEGKESFTSLNKIAEECDIITFHVPLYKEGKYKTFHLADEDFFNSLKRKPVIINTSRGEVIDTGTLLKALNNGSISDAIIDVWEHEPEINRELLEKVIIGTPHIAGYSADGKANATRMSLDAICKFFHIEGKYEINAPAPTSPIIHAQSQEEALLQIYNPVEDSDRLKAQPELFEELRGNYPLRREEKAYIIKIE
;
A
#
# COMPACT_ATOMS: atom_id res chain seq x y z
N LYS A 1 4.43 -16.29 6.53
CA LYS A 1 3.44 -17.14 5.85
C LYS A 1 3.04 -16.52 4.51
N ILE A 2 3.16 -17.26 3.38
CA ILE A 2 2.63 -16.86 2.09
C ILE A 2 1.17 -17.33 2.06
N PRO A 3 0.17 -16.44 1.96
CA PRO A 3 -1.23 -16.83 1.95
C PRO A 3 -1.58 -17.65 0.70
N TYR A 4 -2.44 -18.64 0.85
CA TYR A 4 -3.06 -19.43 -0.25
C TYR A 4 -2.08 -20.19 -1.15
N ILE A 5 -0.82 -20.42 -0.72
CA ILE A 5 0.22 -21.01 -1.58
C ILE A 5 0.24 -22.53 -1.58
N LYS A 6 -0.24 -23.20 -0.52
CA LYS A 6 0.08 -24.60 -0.24
C LYS A 6 -0.28 -25.57 -1.37
N GLU A 7 -1.50 -25.48 -1.88
CA GLU A 7 -1.97 -26.36 -2.95
C GLU A 7 -1.32 -25.99 -4.29
N ALA A 8 -1.20 -24.69 -4.55
CA ALA A 8 -0.68 -24.20 -5.81
C ALA A 8 0.81 -24.55 -6.01
N VAL A 9 1.65 -24.39 -4.99
CA VAL A 9 3.08 -24.64 -5.10
C VAL A 9 3.41 -26.12 -5.31
N GLN A 10 2.55 -27.05 -4.84
CA GLN A 10 2.69 -28.51 -5.06
C GLN A 10 2.57 -28.89 -6.54
N THR A 11 1.97 -28.03 -7.37
CA THR A 11 1.82 -28.30 -8.81
C THR A 11 3.05 -27.89 -9.63
N ILE A 12 4.02 -27.20 -9.01
CA ILE A 12 5.16 -26.62 -9.71
C ILE A 12 6.53 -26.98 -9.10
N ALA A 13 6.56 -27.63 -7.95
CA ALA A 13 7.81 -27.97 -7.24
C ALA A 13 7.76 -29.43 -6.76
N ASP A 14 8.89 -30.14 -6.92
CA ASP A 14 9.06 -31.52 -6.48
C ASP A 14 9.27 -31.60 -4.96
N GLU A 15 10.01 -30.63 -4.41
CA GLU A 15 10.26 -30.51 -2.98
C GLU A 15 9.93 -29.11 -2.48
N ILE A 16 9.28 -29.02 -1.32
CA ILE A 16 8.82 -27.75 -0.75
C ILE A 16 9.11 -27.72 0.74
N ILE A 17 9.86 -26.71 1.16
CA ILE A 17 10.17 -26.45 2.56
C ILE A 17 9.42 -25.19 3.01
N TYR A 18 8.68 -25.29 4.11
CA TYR A 18 8.00 -24.17 4.74
C TYR A 18 8.67 -23.76 6.03
N ALA A 19 9.07 -22.50 6.11
CA ALA A 19 9.63 -21.92 7.32
C ALA A 19 9.00 -20.54 7.62
N PRO A 20 8.95 -20.09 8.91
CA PRO A 20 8.71 -18.71 9.25
C PRO A 20 9.78 -17.81 8.62
N GLY A 21 9.39 -16.61 8.13
CA GLY A 21 10.35 -15.75 7.42
C GLY A 21 11.59 -15.32 8.20
N LYS A 22 11.52 -15.32 9.54
CA LYS A 22 12.66 -15.04 10.42
C LYS A 22 13.63 -16.23 10.60
N ASP A 23 13.20 -17.43 10.23
CA ASP A 23 13.92 -18.68 10.47
C ASP A 23 14.61 -19.18 9.17
N PHE A 24 14.72 -18.34 8.15
CA PHE A 24 15.53 -18.63 6.97
C PHE A 24 17.01 -18.51 7.34
N THR A 25 17.74 -19.61 7.19
CA THR A 25 19.20 -19.69 7.43
C THR A 25 19.93 -20.11 6.17
N PRO A 26 21.27 -19.91 6.07
CA PRO A 26 22.06 -20.38 4.93
C PRO A 26 21.89 -21.88 4.67
N GLU A 27 21.85 -22.70 5.72
CA GLU A 27 21.69 -24.15 5.60
C GLU A 27 20.33 -24.52 5.04
N LEU A 28 19.26 -23.77 5.43
CA LEU A 28 17.91 -24.03 4.94
C LEU A 28 17.76 -23.72 3.45
N VAL A 29 18.46 -22.69 2.95
CA VAL A 29 18.35 -22.27 1.55
C VAL A 29 19.42 -22.85 0.63
N GLN A 30 20.38 -23.60 1.18
CA GLN A 30 21.55 -24.09 0.45
C GLN A 30 21.20 -24.85 -0.83
N ASP A 31 20.24 -25.76 -0.76
CA ASP A 31 19.83 -26.61 -1.88
C ASP A 31 18.53 -26.13 -2.60
N ALA A 32 18.01 -24.99 -2.20
CA ALA A 32 16.82 -24.42 -2.83
C ALA A 32 17.12 -23.83 -4.21
N ASP A 33 16.31 -24.11 -5.22
CA ASP A 33 16.42 -23.48 -6.53
C ASP A 33 15.73 -22.10 -6.58
N ALA A 34 14.65 -21.93 -5.79
CA ALA A 34 13.91 -20.67 -5.68
C ALA A 34 13.41 -20.40 -4.27
N LEU A 35 13.27 -19.11 -3.94
CA LEU A 35 12.67 -18.66 -2.69
C LEU A 35 11.39 -17.87 -2.96
N ILE A 36 10.32 -18.16 -2.20
CA ILE A 36 9.13 -17.30 -2.13
C ILE A 36 9.06 -16.72 -0.73
N ILE A 37 9.24 -15.41 -0.64
CA ILE A 37 9.42 -14.72 0.63
C ILE A 37 8.42 -13.58 0.84
N ARG A 38 8.50 -12.95 2.01
CA ARG A 38 7.90 -11.67 2.36
C ARG A 38 8.87 -10.87 3.23
N THR A 39 8.47 -9.71 3.70
CA THR A 39 9.27 -8.69 4.39
C THR A 39 10.14 -9.15 5.56
N ARG A 40 9.87 -10.29 6.19
CA ARG A 40 10.63 -10.78 7.35
C ARG A 40 11.83 -11.66 6.98
N THR A 41 12.05 -11.94 5.70
CA THR A 41 13.22 -12.68 5.21
C THR A 41 14.14 -11.70 4.51
N HIS A 42 15.32 -11.47 5.06
CA HIS A 42 16.32 -10.60 4.45
C HIS A 42 17.20 -11.43 3.51
N CYS A 43 17.06 -11.19 2.21
CA CYS A 43 17.87 -11.84 1.17
C CYS A 43 19.11 -10.98 0.88
N ASN A 44 20.19 -11.29 1.56
CA ASN A 44 21.49 -10.64 1.46
C ASN A 44 22.61 -11.66 1.23
N GLN A 45 23.85 -11.23 1.17
CA GLN A 45 25.01 -12.09 0.98
C GLN A 45 25.09 -13.17 2.09
N GLU A 46 24.85 -12.82 3.34
CA GLU A 46 24.93 -13.75 4.46
C GLU A 46 23.97 -14.95 4.29
N LEU A 47 22.75 -14.71 3.82
CA LEU A 47 21.77 -15.78 3.60
C LEU A 47 22.05 -16.60 2.33
N LEU A 48 22.52 -15.95 1.26
CA LEU A 48 22.47 -16.53 -0.09
C LEU A 48 23.82 -17.06 -0.59
N GLU A 49 24.95 -16.70 0.06
CA GLU A 49 26.27 -17.11 -0.39
C GLU A 49 26.45 -18.62 -0.35
N GLY A 50 26.89 -19.19 -1.47
CA GLY A 50 27.07 -20.65 -1.60
C GLY A 50 25.78 -21.45 -1.81
N SER A 51 24.61 -20.82 -1.83
CA SER A 51 23.33 -21.49 -2.12
C SER A 51 23.15 -21.77 -3.62
N ARG A 52 22.23 -22.69 -3.93
CA ARG A 52 21.80 -22.99 -5.31
C ARG A 52 20.71 -22.04 -5.82
N VAL A 53 20.29 -21.07 -5.03
CA VAL A 53 19.17 -20.16 -5.36
C VAL A 53 19.45 -19.42 -6.66
N LYS A 54 18.54 -19.53 -7.61
CA LYS A 54 18.56 -18.82 -8.90
C LYS A 54 17.52 -17.74 -9.00
N PHE A 55 16.41 -17.87 -8.26
CA PHE A 55 15.29 -16.96 -8.35
C PHE A 55 14.66 -16.66 -6.99
N ILE A 56 14.32 -15.40 -6.76
CA ILE A 56 13.63 -14.95 -5.54
C ILE A 56 12.34 -14.22 -5.94
N ALA A 57 11.19 -14.69 -5.48
CA ALA A 57 9.92 -13.98 -5.60
C ALA A 57 9.48 -13.46 -4.22
N THR A 58 9.35 -12.14 -4.08
CA THR A 58 8.72 -11.61 -2.88
C THR A 58 7.25 -11.30 -3.11
N ALA A 59 6.37 -11.95 -2.33
CA ALA A 59 4.92 -11.74 -2.35
C ALA A 59 4.55 -10.42 -1.64
N THR A 60 5.27 -9.34 -2.00
CA THR A 60 5.12 -7.96 -1.47
C THR A 60 5.41 -6.96 -2.59
N ILE A 61 4.97 -5.72 -2.41
CA ILE A 61 5.32 -4.62 -3.32
C ILE A 61 6.72 -4.08 -2.99
N GLY A 62 6.96 -3.74 -1.72
CA GLY A 62 8.28 -3.33 -1.24
C GLY A 62 9.28 -4.48 -1.28
N PHE A 63 10.52 -4.17 -1.58
CA PHE A 63 11.63 -5.14 -1.70
C PHE A 63 12.88 -4.71 -0.92
N ASP A 64 12.70 -3.82 0.06
CA ASP A 64 13.79 -3.28 0.90
C ASP A 64 14.57 -4.38 1.67
N HIS A 65 13.97 -5.58 1.79
CA HIS A 65 14.56 -6.77 2.39
C HIS A 65 15.37 -7.65 1.41
N ILE A 66 15.53 -7.21 0.14
CA ILE A 66 16.34 -7.88 -0.88
C ILE A 66 17.56 -6.99 -1.20
N ASP A 67 18.76 -7.52 -0.99
CA ASP A 67 20.01 -6.90 -1.47
C ASP A 67 20.11 -7.10 -3.00
N THR A 68 19.56 -6.16 -3.74
CA THR A 68 19.51 -6.21 -5.21
C THR A 68 20.87 -6.18 -5.85
N GLU A 69 21.85 -5.50 -5.24
CA GLU A 69 23.23 -5.44 -5.74
C GLU A 69 23.95 -6.75 -5.55
N TYR A 70 23.74 -7.41 -4.40
CA TYR A 70 24.27 -8.76 -4.20
C TYR A 70 23.64 -9.75 -5.18
N CYS A 71 22.31 -9.76 -5.30
CA CYS A 71 21.61 -10.65 -6.25
C CYS A 71 22.15 -10.50 -7.67
N LYS A 72 22.37 -9.26 -8.13
CA LYS A 72 22.95 -8.98 -9.43
C LYS A 72 24.36 -9.54 -9.59
N ARG A 73 25.24 -9.38 -8.58
CA ARG A 73 26.59 -9.93 -8.62
C ARG A 73 26.63 -11.46 -8.57
N ALA A 74 25.70 -12.07 -7.83
CA ALA A 74 25.59 -13.52 -7.69
C ALA A 74 24.84 -14.20 -8.84
N GLY A 75 24.27 -13.43 -9.78
CA GLY A 75 23.47 -13.99 -10.88
C GLY A 75 22.11 -14.53 -10.44
N ILE A 76 21.59 -14.04 -9.31
CA ILE A 76 20.26 -14.40 -8.80
C ILE A 76 19.23 -13.41 -9.34
N GLU A 77 18.25 -13.90 -10.07
CA GLU A 77 17.12 -13.08 -10.50
C GLU A 77 16.10 -12.94 -9.37
N TRP A 78 15.41 -11.82 -9.34
CA TRP A 78 14.36 -11.61 -8.36
C TRP A 78 13.18 -10.80 -8.94
N THR A 79 12.03 -10.94 -8.30
CA THR A 79 10.83 -10.14 -8.62
C THR A 79 10.05 -9.81 -7.36
N ASN A 80 9.30 -8.73 -7.43
CA ASN A 80 8.27 -8.38 -6.44
C ASN A 80 6.86 -8.51 -7.07
N ALA A 81 5.82 -8.12 -6.33
CA ALA A 81 4.43 -8.18 -6.79
C ALA A 81 3.84 -6.76 -6.97
N PRO A 82 4.28 -5.98 -7.98
CA PRO A 82 3.84 -4.60 -8.13
C PRO A 82 2.33 -4.53 -8.43
N GLY A 83 1.62 -3.67 -7.68
CA GLY A 83 0.19 -3.45 -7.89
C GLY A 83 -0.73 -4.55 -7.34
N CYS A 84 -0.22 -5.61 -6.72
CA CYS A 84 -1.04 -6.72 -6.22
C CYS A 84 -2.17 -6.28 -5.28
N ASN A 85 -1.94 -5.23 -4.48
CA ASN A 85 -2.89 -4.70 -3.50
C ASN A 85 -3.40 -3.29 -3.84
N SER A 86 -3.19 -2.81 -5.07
CA SER A 86 -3.55 -1.44 -5.43
C SER A 86 -5.05 -1.15 -5.32
N ALA A 87 -5.91 -2.13 -5.59
CA ALA A 87 -7.35 -2.00 -5.39
C ALA A 87 -7.72 -1.92 -3.90
N SER A 88 -7.00 -2.62 -3.04
CA SER A 88 -7.14 -2.55 -1.59
C SER A 88 -6.85 -1.14 -1.04
N VAL A 89 -5.76 -0.51 -1.50
CA VAL A 89 -5.44 0.87 -1.13
C VAL A 89 -6.47 1.84 -1.68
N ALA A 90 -6.90 1.67 -2.93
CA ALA A 90 -7.97 2.50 -3.50
C ALA A 90 -9.28 2.40 -2.71
N GLN A 91 -9.67 1.19 -2.26
CA GLN A 91 -10.81 0.98 -1.36
C GLN A 91 -10.64 1.71 -0.01
N TYR A 92 -9.42 1.68 0.56
CA TYR A 92 -9.11 2.43 1.78
C TYR A 92 -9.32 3.93 1.58
N ILE A 93 -8.79 4.51 0.49
CA ILE A 93 -8.97 5.92 0.14
C ILE A 93 -10.44 6.24 -0.08
N GLN A 94 -11.17 5.41 -0.84
CA GLN A 94 -12.59 5.55 -1.10
C GLN A 94 -13.39 5.68 0.20
N SER A 95 -13.24 4.73 1.12
CA SER A 95 -13.93 4.75 2.42
C SER A 95 -13.50 5.94 3.28
N SER A 96 -12.21 6.27 3.28
CA SER A 96 -11.67 7.40 4.04
C SER A 96 -12.23 8.75 3.56
N LEU A 97 -12.40 8.93 2.25
CA LEU A 97 -13.01 10.13 1.68
C LEU A 97 -14.49 10.25 2.04
N LEU A 98 -15.24 9.14 2.03
CA LEU A 98 -16.65 9.11 2.43
C LEU A 98 -16.82 9.49 3.90
N ILE A 99 -15.95 8.99 4.77
CA ILE A 99 -15.95 9.33 6.20
C ILE A 99 -15.58 10.79 6.41
N TRP A 100 -14.48 11.25 5.80
CA TRP A 100 -14.02 12.64 5.94
C TRP A 100 -15.06 13.65 5.44
N LYS A 101 -15.68 13.41 4.27
CA LYS A 101 -16.75 14.29 3.75
C LYS A 101 -17.92 14.39 4.71
N SER A 102 -18.29 13.26 5.33
CA SER A 102 -19.41 13.23 6.29
C SER A 102 -19.08 14.04 7.54
N PHE A 103 -17.88 13.86 8.13
CA PHE A 103 -17.45 14.63 9.29
C PHE A 103 -17.33 16.13 9.02
N LYS A 104 -16.94 16.51 7.81
CA LYS A 104 -16.73 17.93 7.43
C LYS A 104 -17.92 18.54 6.70
N ASN A 105 -18.99 17.78 6.49
CA ASN A 105 -20.17 18.21 5.72
C ASN A 105 -19.77 18.79 4.34
N LYS A 106 -18.91 18.04 3.62
CA LYS A 106 -18.39 18.43 2.30
C LYS A 106 -19.13 17.70 1.19
N LYS A 107 -19.19 18.33 0.02
CA LYS A 107 -19.61 17.68 -1.22
C LYS A 107 -18.36 17.37 -2.03
N LEU A 108 -18.18 16.11 -2.41
CA LEU A 108 -16.97 15.66 -3.08
C LEU A 108 -16.83 16.24 -4.50
N ASP A 109 -17.92 16.42 -5.22
CA ASP A 109 -17.98 16.98 -6.57
C ASP A 109 -17.62 18.48 -6.66
N GLU A 110 -17.55 19.16 -5.52
CA GLU A 110 -17.08 20.55 -5.43
C GLU A 110 -15.58 20.65 -5.12
N LEU A 111 -14.87 19.53 -4.93
CA LEU A 111 -13.49 19.48 -4.45
C LEU A 111 -12.48 19.16 -5.57
N THR A 112 -11.23 19.48 -5.28
CA THR A 112 -10.08 19.12 -6.11
C THR A 112 -9.12 18.22 -5.32
N ILE A 113 -8.73 17.08 -5.89
CA ILE A 113 -7.75 16.17 -5.33
C ILE A 113 -6.44 16.23 -6.11
N GLY A 114 -5.34 16.34 -5.40
CA GLY A 114 -3.98 16.17 -5.92
C GLY A 114 -3.44 14.77 -5.60
N ILE A 115 -3.08 14.04 -6.63
CA ILE A 115 -2.53 12.68 -6.52
C ILE A 115 -1.05 12.74 -6.82
N VAL A 116 -0.21 12.53 -5.81
CA VAL A 116 1.25 12.53 -5.91
C VAL A 116 1.74 11.09 -6.02
N GLY A 117 2.25 10.72 -7.20
CA GLY A 117 2.56 9.34 -7.58
C GLY A 117 1.36 8.67 -8.28
N VAL A 118 1.47 8.48 -9.61
CA VAL A 118 0.38 7.97 -10.47
C VAL A 118 0.75 6.58 -11.01
N GLY A 119 1.29 5.72 -10.12
CA GLY A 119 1.56 4.31 -10.41
C GLY A 119 0.31 3.43 -10.29
N ASN A 120 0.49 2.16 -9.93
CA ASN A 120 -0.61 1.19 -9.79
C ASN A 120 -1.68 1.64 -8.78
N VAL A 121 -1.30 2.29 -7.69
CA VAL A 121 -2.22 2.79 -6.67
C VAL A 121 -2.84 4.12 -7.11
N GLY A 122 -2.00 5.11 -7.43
CA GLY A 122 -2.48 6.46 -7.75
C GLY A 122 -3.45 6.48 -8.94
N SER A 123 -3.25 5.63 -9.95
CA SER A 123 -4.18 5.51 -11.08
C SER A 123 -5.57 4.99 -10.65
N LYS A 124 -5.63 4.06 -9.69
CA LYS A 124 -6.91 3.57 -9.16
C LYS A 124 -7.57 4.60 -8.23
N VAL A 125 -6.78 5.35 -7.48
CA VAL A 125 -7.28 6.46 -6.66
C VAL A 125 -7.83 7.59 -7.53
N ALA A 126 -7.18 7.89 -8.67
CA ALA A 126 -7.72 8.82 -9.66
C ALA A 126 -9.10 8.38 -10.15
N LYS A 127 -9.25 7.09 -10.48
CA LYS A 127 -10.55 6.53 -10.89
C LYS A 127 -11.61 6.66 -9.79
N VAL A 128 -11.27 6.35 -8.54
CA VAL A 128 -12.20 6.55 -7.40
C VAL A 128 -12.62 8.02 -7.27
N ALA A 129 -11.68 8.96 -7.42
CA ALA A 129 -11.97 10.38 -7.35
C ALA A 129 -12.90 10.84 -8.50
N GLU A 130 -12.64 10.37 -9.72
CA GLU A 130 -13.50 10.62 -10.89
C GLU A 130 -14.91 10.07 -10.69
N ASP A 131 -15.05 8.86 -10.14
CA ASP A 131 -16.35 8.24 -9.85
C ASP A 131 -17.16 9.03 -8.81
N PHE A 132 -16.49 9.79 -7.93
CA PHE A 132 -17.10 10.73 -6.98
C PHE A 132 -17.30 12.14 -7.55
N GLY A 133 -16.95 12.39 -8.81
CA GLY A 133 -17.04 13.70 -9.43
C GLY A 133 -15.98 14.70 -8.98
N ILE A 134 -14.95 14.27 -8.26
CA ILE A 134 -13.86 15.12 -7.76
C ILE A 134 -12.96 15.53 -8.95
N ARG A 135 -12.60 16.80 -9.04
CA ARG A 135 -11.61 17.27 -10.02
C ARG A 135 -10.22 16.72 -9.66
N VAL A 136 -9.57 16.01 -10.58
CA VAL A 136 -8.29 15.33 -10.35
C VAL A 136 -7.13 16.13 -10.94
N LEU A 137 -6.08 16.34 -10.15
CA LEU A 137 -4.76 16.82 -10.59
C LEU A 137 -3.73 15.73 -10.31
N LEU A 138 -2.94 15.36 -11.32
CA LEU A 138 -1.97 14.28 -11.26
C LEU A 138 -0.54 14.84 -11.21
N ASN A 139 0.28 14.32 -10.30
CA ASN A 139 1.70 14.60 -10.24
C ASN A 139 2.51 13.30 -10.23
N ASP A 140 3.40 13.14 -11.19
CA ASP A 140 4.35 12.02 -11.26
C ASP A 140 5.52 12.44 -12.14
N LEU A 141 6.58 12.95 -11.52
CA LEU A 141 7.72 13.51 -12.25
C LEU A 141 8.40 12.50 -13.20
N PRO A 142 8.67 11.23 -12.81
CA PRO A 142 9.20 10.23 -13.73
C PRO A 142 8.30 9.97 -14.94
N ARG A 143 6.98 9.94 -14.75
CA ARG A 143 6.03 9.74 -15.84
C ARG A 143 5.88 10.98 -16.72
N GLU A 144 5.85 12.18 -16.10
CA GLU A 144 5.82 13.45 -16.82
C GLU A 144 7.00 13.57 -17.80
N GLU A 145 8.22 13.19 -17.38
CA GLU A 145 9.40 13.22 -18.23
C GLU A 145 9.34 12.21 -19.37
N LYS A 146 8.71 11.05 -19.17
CA LYS A 146 8.59 9.99 -20.17
C LYS A 146 7.40 10.18 -21.11
N GLU A 147 6.28 10.66 -20.60
CA GLU A 147 4.97 10.67 -21.27
C GLU A 147 4.57 12.08 -21.75
N GLY A 148 5.25 13.13 -21.28
CA GLY A 148 4.95 14.53 -21.57
C GLY A 148 4.13 15.22 -20.45
N LYS A 149 4.09 16.55 -20.53
CA LYS A 149 3.53 17.39 -19.47
C LYS A 149 2.01 17.55 -19.51
N GLU A 150 1.36 17.16 -20.58
CA GLU A 150 -0.07 17.46 -20.81
C GLU A 150 -1.00 16.87 -19.74
N SER A 151 -0.66 15.70 -19.21
CA SER A 151 -1.46 14.99 -18.23
C SER A 151 -1.03 15.21 -16.78
N PHE A 152 0.06 15.92 -16.55
CA PHE A 152 0.65 16.09 -15.23
C PHE A 152 0.71 17.52 -14.78
N THR A 153 0.75 17.70 -13.47
CA THR A 153 0.73 18.99 -12.78
C THR A 153 1.88 19.07 -11.80
N SER A 154 2.51 20.24 -11.64
CA SER A 154 3.57 20.41 -10.64
C SER A 154 3.05 20.25 -9.21
N LEU A 155 3.93 19.82 -8.30
CA LEU A 155 3.60 19.71 -6.89
C LEU A 155 3.17 21.07 -6.29
N ASN A 156 3.77 22.18 -6.74
CA ASN A 156 3.38 23.52 -6.31
C ASN A 156 1.93 23.83 -6.69
N LYS A 157 1.51 23.49 -7.90
CA LYS A 157 0.11 23.72 -8.32
C LYS A 157 -0.87 22.84 -7.52
N ILE A 158 -0.48 21.62 -7.17
CA ILE A 158 -1.26 20.77 -6.24
C ILE A 158 -1.40 21.47 -4.87
N ALA A 159 -0.31 21.99 -4.31
CA ALA A 159 -0.33 22.72 -3.05
C ALA A 159 -1.21 23.97 -3.08
N GLU A 160 -1.31 24.63 -4.23
CA GLU A 160 -2.13 25.84 -4.40
C GLU A 160 -3.62 25.56 -4.60
N GLU A 161 -3.99 24.50 -5.35
CA GLU A 161 -5.36 24.31 -5.84
C GLU A 161 -6.15 23.20 -5.13
N CYS A 162 -5.49 22.25 -4.44
CA CYS A 162 -6.16 21.05 -3.96
C CYS A 162 -6.77 21.19 -2.57
N ASP A 163 -7.92 20.59 -2.38
CA ASP A 163 -8.63 20.42 -1.11
C ASP A 163 -8.27 19.07 -0.44
N ILE A 164 -7.77 18.14 -1.24
CA ILE A 164 -7.33 16.81 -0.84
C ILE A 164 -5.98 16.57 -1.49
N ILE A 165 -4.97 16.14 -0.74
CA ILE A 165 -3.65 15.78 -1.29
C ILE A 165 -3.28 14.40 -0.77
N THR A 166 -3.02 13.46 -1.69
CA THR A 166 -2.74 12.07 -1.36
C THR A 166 -1.45 11.58 -2.01
N PHE A 167 -0.62 10.88 -1.22
CA PHE A 167 0.71 10.43 -1.61
C PHE A 167 0.74 8.93 -1.87
N HIS A 168 1.22 8.53 -3.06
CA HIS A 168 1.33 7.14 -3.54
C HIS A 168 2.68 6.89 -4.23
N VAL A 169 3.73 7.49 -3.71
CA VAL A 169 5.09 7.40 -4.24
C VAL A 169 5.90 6.31 -3.54
N PRO A 170 6.89 5.68 -4.21
CA PRO A 170 7.90 4.88 -3.52
C PRO A 170 8.80 5.80 -2.66
N LEU A 171 9.50 5.21 -1.69
CA LEU A 171 10.48 5.93 -0.90
C LEU A 171 11.85 5.91 -1.58
N TYR A 172 12.29 7.05 -2.05
CA TYR A 172 13.65 7.29 -2.52
C TYR A 172 14.33 8.32 -1.61
N LYS A 173 15.42 7.91 -0.95
CA LYS A 173 16.14 8.77 0.00
C LYS A 173 17.02 9.79 -0.71
N GLU A 174 17.45 9.48 -1.93
CA GLU A 174 18.40 10.28 -2.71
C GLU A 174 18.05 10.29 -4.20
N GLY A 175 18.77 11.10 -4.97
CA GLY A 175 18.67 11.18 -6.41
C GLY A 175 17.60 12.12 -6.92
N LYS A 176 17.44 12.15 -8.25
CA LYS A 176 16.55 13.09 -8.96
C LYS A 176 15.09 13.01 -8.52
N TYR A 177 14.63 11.81 -8.20
CA TYR A 177 13.24 11.54 -7.82
C TYR A 177 13.10 11.27 -6.31
N LYS A 178 13.94 11.92 -5.50
CA LYS A 178 13.87 11.83 -4.04
C LYS A 178 12.45 12.09 -3.56
N THR A 179 11.94 11.21 -2.70
CA THR A 179 10.61 11.32 -2.08
C THR A 179 10.67 11.33 -0.55
N PHE A 180 11.86 11.10 0.03
CA PHE A 180 12.10 11.28 1.45
C PHE A 180 11.84 12.74 1.84
N HIS A 181 10.90 12.94 2.78
CA HIS A 181 10.40 14.25 3.18
C HIS A 181 9.99 15.14 1.98
N LEU A 182 9.27 14.52 1.02
CA LEU A 182 8.72 15.25 -0.12
C LEU A 182 7.70 16.31 0.33
N ALA A 183 6.93 16.01 1.36
CA ALA A 183 6.08 16.97 2.05
C ALA A 183 6.81 17.45 3.31
N ASP A 184 7.68 18.43 3.11
CA ASP A 184 8.48 19.14 4.10
C ASP A 184 7.88 20.49 4.49
N GLU A 185 8.62 21.31 5.23
CA GLU A 185 8.17 22.64 5.67
C GLU A 185 7.85 23.56 4.50
N ASP A 186 8.63 23.51 3.42
CA ASP A 186 8.40 24.35 2.23
C ASP A 186 7.11 23.96 1.53
N PHE A 187 6.84 22.64 1.41
CA PHE A 187 5.58 22.16 0.88
C PHE A 187 4.38 22.65 1.71
N PHE A 188 4.41 22.48 3.04
CA PHE A 188 3.30 22.91 3.90
C PHE A 188 3.13 24.45 3.91
N ASN A 189 4.21 25.21 3.81
CA ASN A 189 4.16 26.67 3.69
C ASN A 189 3.60 27.14 2.34
N SER A 190 3.67 26.33 1.30
CA SER A 190 3.14 26.63 -0.05
C SER A 190 1.64 26.42 -0.19
N LEU A 191 0.99 25.74 0.77
CA LEU A 191 -0.45 25.47 0.75
C LEU A 191 -1.28 26.78 0.74
N LYS A 192 -2.22 26.89 -0.20
CA LYS A 192 -3.15 28.04 -0.29
C LYS A 192 -4.55 27.71 0.19
N ARG A 193 -4.88 26.44 0.21
CA ARG A 193 -6.09 25.88 0.80
C ARG A 193 -5.73 25.15 2.09
N LYS A 194 -6.72 24.74 2.85
CA LYS A 194 -6.53 23.88 4.03
C LYS A 194 -6.87 22.44 3.65
N PRO A 195 -6.01 21.74 2.90
CA PRO A 195 -6.32 20.40 2.44
C PRO A 195 -6.39 19.39 3.57
N VAL A 196 -7.07 18.26 3.33
CA VAL A 196 -6.78 17.02 4.05
C VAL A 196 -5.57 16.35 3.41
N ILE A 197 -4.62 15.92 4.23
CA ILE A 197 -3.41 15.21 3.80
C ILE A 197 -3.59 13.72 4.01
N ILE A 198 -3.33 12.91 2.98
CA ILE A 198 -3.48 11.46 3.03
C ILE A 198 -2.15 10.79 2.67
N ASN A 199 -1.66 9.88 3.52
CA ASN A 199 -0.48 9.10 3.22
C ASN A 199 -0.72 7.60 3.44
N THR A 200 -0.67 6.84 2.36
CA THR A 200 -0.75 5.37 2.34
C THR A 200 0.43 4.74 1.62
N SER A 201 1.54 5.50 1.47
CA SER A 201 2.73 5.06 0.74
C SER A 201 3.87 4.62 1.66
N ARG A 202 4.64 5.55 2.22
CA ARG A 202 5.69 5.35 3.23
C ARG A 202 5.67 6.53 4.20
N GLY A 203 5.90 6.26 5.49
CA GLY A 203 5.87 7.29 6.53
C GLY A 203 6.81 8.44 6.23
N GLU A 204 8.04 8.12 5.85
CA GLU A 204 9.12 9.08 5.58
C GLU A 204 8.89 9.97 4.32
N VAL A 205 7.79 9.81 3.61
CA VAL A 205 7.40 10.74 2.54
C VAL A 205 6.96 12.09 3.10
N ILE A 206 6.41 12.09 4.31
CA ILE A 206 5.97 13.30 5.01
C ILE A 206 6.81 13.45 6.29
N ASP A 207 7.40 14.62 6.50
CA ASP A 207 8.05 14.94 7.76
C ASP A 207 7.01 15.05 8.88
N THR A 208 7.12 14.16 9.89
CA THR A 208 6.16 14.05 11.00
C THR A 208 6.06 15.36 11.80
N GLY A 209 7.19 16.02 12.05
CA GLY A 209 7.22 17.27 12.84
C GLY A 209 6.50 18.39 12.11
N THR A 210 6.71 18.49 10.82
CA THR A 210 6.06 19.49 9.97
C THR A 210 4.56 19.23 9.81
N LEU A 211 4.16 17.96 9.66
CA LEU A 211 2.74 17.57 9.62
C LEU A 211 2.02 17.94 10.91
N LEU A 212 2.64 17.64 12.07
CA LEU A 212 2.11 18.05 13.39
C LEU A 212 1.97 19.57 13.51
N LYS A 213 2.99 20.32 13.07
CA LYS A 213 2.95 21.79 13.05
C LYS A 213 1.79 22.30 12.19
N ALA A 214 1.57 21.69 11.01
CA ALA A 214 0.51 22.09 10.09
C ALA A 214 -0.90 21.77 10.64
N LEU A 215 -1.08 20.65 11.35
CA LEU A 215 -2.30 20.35 12.08
C LEU A 215 -2.55 21.35 13.22
N ASN A 216 -1.51 21.68 14.00
CA ASN A 216 -1.62 22.56 15.16
C ASN A 216 -1.93 24.00 14.78
N ASN A 217 -1.35 24.51 13.71
CA ASN A 217 -1.56 25.90 13.24
C ASN A 217 -2.74 26.05 12.26
N GLY A 218 -3.38 24.94 11.88
CA GLY A 218 -4.54 24.92 10.98
C GLY A 218 -4.20 25.25 9.52
N SER A 219 -2.95 25.01 9.08
CA SER A 219 -2.56 25.10 7.67
C SER A 219 -3.18 23.98 6.83
N ILE A 220 -3.52 22.86 7.46
CA ILE A 220 -4.29 21.76 6.90
C ILE A 220 -5.56 21.53 7.71
N SER A 221 -6.59 20.94 7.10
CA SER A 221 -7.85 20.66 7.79
C SER A 221 -7.78 19.41 8.66
N ASP A 222 -7.12 18.38 8.15
CA ASP A 222 -7.02 17.05 8.75
C ASP A 222 -5.86 16.25 8.14
N ALA A 223 -5.59 15.07 8.73
CA ALA A 223 -4.73 14.06 8.13
C ALA A 223 -5.33 12.65 8.26
N ILE A 224 -5.06 11.81 7.26
CA ILE A 224 -5.41 10.38 7.18
C ILE A 224 -4.11 9.64 6.93
N ILE A 225 -3.65 8.89 7.91
CA ILE A 225 -2.29 8.30 7.92
C ILE A 225 -2.38 6.80 8.15
N ASP A 226 -1.93 6.02 7.17
CA ASP A 226 -1.79 4.57 7.29
C ASP A 226 -0.33 4.14 7.54
N VAL A 227 0.62 4.99 7.15
CA VAL A 227 2.06 4.74 7.23
C VAL A 227 2.76 5.83 8.03
N TRP A 228 3.75 5.45 8.84
CA TRP A 228 4.34 6.33 9.84
C TRP A 228 5.86 6.32 9.76
N GLU A 229 6.51 7.42 10.13
CA GLU A 229 7.93 7.36 10.42
C GLU A 229 8.16 6.52 11.68
N HIS A 230 9.25 5.74 11.68
CA HIS A 230 9.68 4.89 12.80
C HIS A 230 8.73 3.75 13.19
N GLU A 231 7.96 3.21 12.25
CA GLU A 231 7.16 2.02 12.53
C GLU A 231 8.01 0.89 13.17
N PRO A 232 7.53 0.23 14.23
CA PRO A 232 6.21 0.33 14.86
C PRO A 232 6.11 1.36 16.00
N GLU A 233 7.20 2.07 16.37
CA GLU A 233 7.27 3.09 17.43
C GLU A 233 6.78 4.44 16.90
N ILE A 234 5.50 4.51 16.53
CA ILE A 234 4.89 5.66 15.88
C ILE A 234 4.72 6.87 16.81
N ASN A 235 4.67 8.08 16.24
CA ASN A 235 4.42 9.29 17.00
C ASN A 235 2.98 9.32 17.53
N ARG A 236 2.82 9.22 18.86
CA ARG A 236 1.51 9.16 19.53
C ARG A 236 0.74 10.48 19.45
N GLU A 237 1.43 11.62 19.51
CA GLU A 237 0.77 12.92 19.37
C GLU A 237 0.15 13.07 17.98
N LEU A 238 0.85 12.63 16.93
CA LEU A 238 0.30 12.61 15.58
C LEU A 238 -0.90 11.66 15.49
N LEU A 239 -0.81 10.45 16.06
CA LEU A 239 -1.90 9.47 16.07
C LEU A 239 -3.19 10.02 16.70
N GLU A 240 -3.08 10.77 17.80
CA GLU A 240 -4.22 11.41 18.46
C GLU A 240 -4.87 12.50 17.58
N LYS A 241 -4.08 13.22 16.80
CA LYS A 241 -4.56 14.37 16.01
C LYS A 241 -5.13 14.00 14.64
N VAL A 242 -4.69 12.89 14.05
CA VAL A 242 -5.21 12.48 12.74
C VAL A 242 -6.66 12.01 12.83
N ILE A 243 -7.46 12.29 11.82
CA ILE A 243 -8.87 11.86 11.78
C ILE A 243 -8.97 10.33 11.62
N ILE A 244 -8.10 9.74 10.80
CA ILE A 244 -7.96 8.29 10.64
C ILE A 244 -6.46 7.96 10.71
N GLY A 245 -6.09 7.07 11.65
CA GLY A 245 -4.73 6.57 11.80
C GLY A 245 -4.73 5.05 11.89
N THR A 246 -4.11 4.35 10.93
CA THR A 246 -4.17 2.89 10.83
C THR A 246 -2.78 2.25 10.81
N PRO A 247 -2.63 0.98 11.22
CA PRO A 247 -1.33 0.35 11.42
C PRO A 247 -0.75 -0.25 10.12
N HIS A 248 -0.60 0.55 9.07
CA HIS A 248 -0.05 0.17 7.76
C HIS A 248 -0.80 -1.01 7.12
N ILE A 249 -2.13 -0.87 6.99
CA ILE A 249 -3.05 -1.92 6.53
C ILE A 249 -3.89 -1.51 5.31
N ALA A 250 -3.70 -0.32 4.76
CA ALA A 250 -4.45 0.12 3.57
C ALA A 250 -4.40 -0.90 2.43
N GLY A 251 -3.26 -1.57 2.25
CA GLY A 251 -3.05 -2.64 1.28
C GLY A 251 -3.43 -4.06 1.75
N TYR A 252 -4.05 -4.25 2.91
CA TYR A 252 -4.27 -5.56 3.53
C TYR A 252 -5.64 -6.17 3.19
N SER A 253 -5.89 -6.47 1.90
CA SER A 253 -7.01 -7.34 1.52
C SER A 253 -6.57 -8.78 1.30
N ALA A 254 -7.51 -9.73 1.41
CA ALA A 254 -7.31 -11.11 1.02
C ALA A 254 -7.08 -11.23 -0.49
N ASP A 255 -7.73 -10.38 -1.27
CA ASP A 255 -7.56 -10.25 -2.73
C ASP A 255 -6.14 -9.85 -3.09
N GLY A 256 -5.60 -8.80 -2.45
CA GLY A 256 -4.22 -8.36 -2.65
C GLY A 256 -3.19 -9.43 -2.26
N LYS A 257 -3.44 -10.15 -1.16
CA LYS A 257 -2.60 -11.28 -0.72
C LYS A 257 -2.62 -12.44 -1.73
N ALA A 258 -3.79 -12.78 -2.28
CA ALA A 258 -3.94 -13.81 -3.31
C ALA A 258 -3.23 -13.39 -4.62
N ASN A 259 -3.39 -12.13 -5.03
CA ASN A 259 -2.70 -11.59 -6.19
C ASN A 259 -1.16 -11.66 -6.03
N ALA A 260 -0.63 -11.27 -4.87
CA ALA A 260 0.81 -11.33 -4.61
C ALA A 260 1.36 -12.76 -4.70
N THR A 261 0.63 -13.73 -4.16
CA THR A 261 1.00 -15.15 -4.25
C THR A 261 0.96 -15.65 -5.69
N ARG A 262 -0.10 -15.32 -6.44
CA ARG A 262 -0.21 -15.70 -7.86
C ARG A 262 0.94 -15.12 -8.67
N MET A 263 1.22 -13.81 -8.55
CA MET A 263 2.30 -13.16 -9.26
C MET A 263 3.67 -13.79 -8.95
N SER A 264 3.89 -14.20 -7.69
CA SER A 264 5.14 -14.88 -7.30
C SER A 264 5.27 -16.25 -7.97
N LEU A 265 4.21 -17.05 -8.01
CA LEU A 265 4.22 -18.37 -8.67
C LEU A 265 4.33 -18.24 -10.19
N ASP A 266 3.59 -17.31 -10.80
CA ASP A 266 3.66 -17.04 -12.25
C ASP A 266 5.09 -16.67 -12.67
N ALA A 267 5.78 -15.85 -11.86
CA ALA A 267 7.16 -15.46 -12.13
C ALA A 267 8.13 -16.64 -12.02
N ILE A 268 7.98 -17.51 -11.01
CA ILE A 268 8.77 -18.75 -10.88
C ILE A 268 8.51 -19.66 -12.07
N CYS A 269 7.25 -19.91 -12.42
CA CYS A 269 6.90 -20.73 -13.57
C CYS A 269 7.53 -20.21 -14.88
N LYS A 270 7.50 -18.89 -15.06
CA LYS A 270 8.11 -18.24 -16.20
C LYS A 270 9.63 -18.43 -16.23
N PHE A 271 10.30 -18.22 -15.09
CA PHE A 271 11.76 -18.32 -15.01
C PHE A 271 12.25 -19.75 -15.24
N PHE A 272 11.60 -20.74 -14.64
CA PHE A 272 11.99 -22.16 -14.76
C PHE A 272 11.34 -22.89 -15.94
N HIS A 273 10.53 -22.19 -16.77
CA HIS A 273 9.80 -22.76 -17.91
C HIS A 273 8.87 -23.92 -17.50
N ILE A 274 8.18 -23.76 -16.35
CA ILE A 274 7.22 -24.74 -15.80
C ILE A 274 5.81 -24.32 -16.19
N GLU A 275 5.00 -25.27 -16.65
CA GLU A 275 3.58 -25.06 -16.86
C GLU A 275 2.83 -25.25 -15.52
N GLY A 276 2.50 -24.13 -14.86
CA GLY A 276 1.73 -24.16 -13.61
C GLY A 276 0.23 -24.40 -13.86
N LYS A 277 -0.36 -25.32 -13.11
CA LYS A 277 -1.82 -25.59 -13.11
C LYS A 277 -2.36 -25.32 -11.71
N TYR A 278 -2.63 -24.05 -11.39
CA TYR A 278 -3.15 -23.65 -10.09
C TYR A 278 -4.14 -22.49 -10.20
N GLU A 279 -5.05 -22.46 -9.25
CA GLU A 279 -5.91 -21.30 -8.98
C GLU A 279 -5.63 -20.77 -7.59
N ILE A 280 -5.47 -19.45 -7.49
CA ILE A 280 -5.26 -18.76 -6.22
C ILE A 280 -6.38 -17.75 -6.04
N ASN A 281 -7.33 -18.10 -5.21
CA ASN A 281 -8.49 -17.29 -4.91
C ASN A 281 -8.49 -16.88 -3.43
N ALA A 282 -8.91 -15.65 -3.16
CA ALA A 282 -9.18 -15.23 -1.80
C ALA A 282 -10.47 -15.93 -1.30
N PRO A 283 -10.57 -16.27 0.00
CA PRO A 283 -11.77 -16.85 0.57
C PRO A 283 -13.00 -15.98 0.33
N ALA A 284 -14.16 -16.59 0.11
CA ALA A 284 -15.41 -15.84 0.01
C ALA A 284 -15.67 -15.02 1.30
N PRO A 285 -16.31 -13.86 1.21
CA PRO A 285 -16.75 -13.12 2.40
C PRO A 285 -17.85 -13.92 3.10
N THR A 286 -17.95 -13.76 4.42
CA THR A 286 -18.96 -14.45 5.23
C THR A 286 -20.38 -14.08 4.79
N SER A 287 -20.59 -12.81 4.43
CA SER A 287 -21.88 -12.28 3.92
C SER A 287 -21.62 -11.59 2.58
N PRO A 288 -21.79 -12.28 1.44
CA PRO A 288 -21.44 -11.75 0.13
C PRO A 288 -22.47 -10.74 -0.41
N ILE A 289 -23.66 -10.64 0.19
CA ILE A 289 -24.70 -9.70 -0.22
C ILE A 289 -24.76 -8.56 0.80
N ILE A 290 -24.64 -7.33 0.29
CA ILE A 290 -24.76 -6.09 1.07
C ILE A 290 -26.09 -5.43 0.72
N HIS A 291 -26.91 -5.16 1.73
CA HIS A 291 -28.13 -4.37 1.61
C HIS A 291 -27.91 -3.00 2.20
N ALA A 292 -28.20 -1.94 1.45
CA ALA A 292 -27.96 -0.55 1.87
C ALA A 292 -28.95 0.42 1.22
N GLN A 293 -29.11 1.61 1.82
CA GLN A 293 -29.95 2.68 1.30
C GLN A 293 -29.23 3.51 0.23
N SER A 294 -27.90 3.40 0.15
CA SER A 294 -27.07 4.10 -0.82
C SER A 294 -25.78 3.33 -1.15
N GLN A 295 -25.17 3.67 -2.28
CA GLN A 295 -23.87 3.12 -2.65
C GLN A 295 -22.79 3.45 -1.60
N GLU A 296 -22.81 4.66 -1.04
CA GLU A 296 -21.87 5.10 -0.02
C GLU A 296 -21.99 4.27 1.27
N GLU A 297 -23.20 4.01 1.71
CA GLU A 297 -23.46 3.15 2.85
C GLU A 297 -22.95 1.72 2.60
N ALA A 298 -23.23 1.16 1.41
CA ALA A 298 -22.76 -0.15 1.03
C ALA A 298 -21.22 -0.25 1.07
N LEU A 299 -20.53 0.75 0.54
CA LEU A 299 -19.06 0.81 0.56
C LEU A 299 -18.50 0.84 1.98
N LEU A 300 -19.13 1.60 2.89
CA LEU A 300 -18.71 1.66 4.29
C LEU A 300 -19.09 0.41 5.08
N GLN A 301 -20.15 -0.32 4.70
CA GLN A 301 -20.45 -1.64 5.26
C GLN A 301 -19.41 -2.69 4.82
N ILE A 302 -18.87 -2.59 3.60
CA ILE A 302 -17.80 -3.47 3.10
C ILE A 302 -16.49 -3.20 3.84
N TYR A 303 -16.13 -1.92 3.99
CA TYR A 303 -14.92 -1.52 4.70
C TYR A 303 -15.04 -0.13 5.34
N ASN A 304 -14.79 -0.09 6.65
CA ASN A 304 -14.78 1.13 7.45
C ASN A 304 -13.43 1.29 8.19
N PRO A 305 -12.51 2.16 7.74
CA PRO A 305 -11.20 2.35 8.36
C PRO A 305 -11.25 2.99 9.75
N VAL A 306 -12.38 3.56 10.17
CA VAL A 306 -12.53 4.12 11.54
C VAL A 306 -12.37 3.05 12.60
N GLU A 307 -12.90 1.84 12.37
CA GLU A 307 -12.74 0.73 13.31
C GLU A 307 -11.27 0.35 13.54
N ASP A 308 -10.46 0.36 12.48
CA ASP A 308 -9.03 0.08 12.57
C ASP A 308 -8.29 1.25 13.26
N SER A 309 -8.69 2.48 12.97
CA SER A 309 -8.16 3.69 13.61
C SER A 309 -8.44 3.72 15.10
N ASP A 310 -9.67 3.42 15.51
CA ASP A 310 -10.06 3.41 16.92
C ASP A 310 -9.30 2.34 17.70
N ARG A 311 -9.08 1.16 17.12
CA ARG A 311 -8.26 0.10 17.72
C ARG A 311 -6.81 0.54 17.91
N LEU A 312 -6.20 1.17 16.90
CA LEU A 312 -4.82 1.65 17.00
C LEU A 312 -4.70 2.79 18.01
N LYS A 313 -5.64 3.75 18.02
CA LYS A 313 -5.66 4.85 19.00
C LYS A 313 -5.83 4.36 20.45
N ALA A 314 -6.65 3.31 20.65
CA ALA A 314 -6.83 2.71 21.95
C ALA A 314 -5.59 1.95 22.45
N GLN A 315 -4.84 1.32 21.57
CA GLN A 315 -3.71 0.44 21.91
C GLN A 315 -2.55 0.60 20.91
N PRO A 316 -1.89 1.77 20.87
CA PRO A 316 -0.84 2.05 19.88
C PRO A 316 0.40 1.17 20.02
N GLU A 317 0.65 0.57 21.20
CA GLU A 317 1.71 -0.40 21.45
C GLU A 317 1.47 -1.75 20.73
N LEU A 318 0.24 -2.02 20.30
CA LEU A 318 -0.12 -3.24 19.55
C LEU A 318 -0.03 -3.05 18.04
N PHE A 319 0.66 -2.03 17.54
CA PHE A 319 0.79 -1.74 16.10
C PHE A 319 1.12 -2.97 15.25
N GLU A 320 2.20 -3.68 15.59
CA GLU A 320 2.63 -4.89 14.87
C GLU A 320 1.64 -6.06 15.02
N GLU A 321 0.98 -6.18 16.16
CA GLU A 321 -0.02 -7.22 16.39
C GLU A 321 -1.29 -6.97 15.57
N LEU A 322 -1.80 -5.75 15.61
CA LEU A 322 -2.96 -5.32 14.81
C LEU A 322 -2.72 -5.52 13.30
N ARG A 323 -1.52 -5.19 12.84
CA ARG A 323 -1.09 -5.42 11.46
C ARG A 323 -0.90 -6.90 11.15
N GLY A 324 -0.21 -7.65 12.02
CA GLY A 324 0.13 -9.06 11.83
C GLY A 324 -1.07 -9.99 11.85
N ASN A 325 -2.05 -9.71 12.68
CA ASN A 325 -3.28 -10.47 12.88
C ASN A 325 -4.49 -9.81 12.19
N TYR A 326 -4.25 -8.94 11.20
CA TYR A 326 -5.29 -8.20 10.50
C TYR A 326 -6.40 -9.14 9.98
N PRO A 327 -7.67 -8.87 10.26
CA PRO A 327 -8.79 -9.72 9.87
C PRO A 327 -8.95 -9.83 8.36
N LEU A 328 -9.77 -10.79 7.92
CA LEU A 328 -10.10 -10.98 6.52
C LEU A 328 -10.88 -9.75 6.01
N ARG A 329 -10.25 -8.97 5.14
CA ARG A 329 -10.90 -7.90 4.36
C ARG A 329 -10.96 -8.31 2.90
N ARG A 330 -12.10 -8.14 2.27
CA ARG A 330 -12.30 -8.37 0.84
C ARG A 330 -12.51 -7.04 0.11
N GLU A 331 -12.12 -7.00 -1.14
CA GLU A 331 -12.38 -5.86 -2.02
C GLU A 331 -13.84 -5.86 -2.49
N GLU A 332 -14.36 -4.68 -2.92
CA GLU A 332 -15.75 -4.47 -3.33
C GLU A 332 -16.26 -5.54 -4.31
N LYS A 333 -15.44 -5.94 -5.29
CA LYS A 333 -15.79 -6.96 -6.29
C LYS A 333 -16.16 -8.34 -5.72
N ALA A 334 -15.90 -8.59 -4.44
CA ALA A 334 -16.28 -9.83 -3.77
C ALA A 334 -17.73 -9.82 -3.26
N TYR A 335 -18.43 -8.70 -3.40
CA TYR A 335 -19.77 -8.48 -2.87
C TYR A 335 -20.78 -8.16 -3.97
N ILE A 336 -22.03 -8.50 -3.69
CA ILE A 336 -23.20 -8.10 -4.48
C ILE A 336 -23.93 -7.02 -3.69
N ILE A 337 -23.91 -5.79 -4.20
CA ILE A 337 -24.59 -4.65 -3.56
C ILE A 337 -26.03 -4.59 -4.05
N LYS A 338 -26.98 -4.47 -3.12
CA LYS A 338 -28.40 -4.23 -3.36
C LYS A 338 -28.80 -2.95 -2.66
N ILE A 339 -29.22 -1.96 -3.45
CA ILE A 339 -29.74 -0.69 -2.94
C ILE A 339 -31.26 -0.83 -2.80
N GLU A 340 -31.78 -0.49 -1.62
CA GLU A 340 -33.19 -0.62 -1.24
C GLU A 340 -33.91 0.73 -1.24
#